data_7e8f489ce69b45d2f74ba5cb8c75d0c3
#
_entry.id   7e8f489ce69b45d2f74ba5cb8c75d0c3
#
_cell.length_a   1.000
_cell.length_b   1.000
_cell.length_c   1.000
_cell.angle_alpha   90.00
_cell.angle_beta   90.00
_cell.angle_gamma   90.00
#
_symmetry.space_group_name_H-M   'P 1'
#
loop_
_entity.id
_entity.type
_entity.pdbx_description
1 polymer ?
#
loop_
_entity_poly.entity_id
_entity_poly.type
_entity_poly.pdbx_seq_one_letter_code
_entity_poly.pdbx_strand_id
1 'polypeptide(L)'
;MGIPDEVASVKTEGLRTVVLALDKPVNPLWFTEDELSQVVPMPSASWARASAGGPVLDFTVPANATKIYNHLAAESKSLSTYATNPLWQTVDGPYALTAFDATSGAFTLTPNTAYGGPHSRTMSTLRAIPFTSPESEFEAVLTGRVDVGFLPLTDVTQLEAVRARHDNVFGYPIFGFSYAAYNFLDKTGHFNTIIAQLYIRQAMAHLEDQAGYIKAFFGGAGGPAYGPVPALPASRYAPSDALTDPYPFSVSAAISLLKSHGWAVRPGGTDVCATAGDGAGECGAGIPAGTDLAFNLVFATSPSFVEGMVTDLASQAAKAGITISLQPSNYNFIVTNYDNQVPGDLANVNKWAIEDFGGFTDAAYPTTLGTFNSTGGANMGSYSNPVADKLIGASVASGDPAAVRAEASFLTANQPVLFQPDADWIAVWKKDLSGPSASFANLTQFSLTPEYWYFTG
;
A
#
# COMPACT_ATOMS: atom_id res chain seq x y z
N MET A 1 5.69 -5.86 17.23
CA MET A 1 4.40 -5.73 17.96
C MET A 1 3.33 -6.49 17.19
N GLY A 2 2.25 -6.89 17.87
CA GLY A 2 1.15 -7.59 17.23
C GLY A 2 1.26 -9.12 17.29
N ILE A 3 0.52 -9.82 16.42
CA ILE A 3 0.53 -11.28 16.33
C ILE A 3 1.67 -11.72 15.39
N PRO A 4 2.51 -12.72 15.79
CA PRO A 4 2.44 -13.54 17.01
C PRO A 4 3.20 -12.99 18.23
N ASP A 5 3.98 -11.94 18.09
CA ASP A 5 5.01 -11.53 19.06
C ASP A 5 4.48 -11.16 20.45
N GLU A 6 3.26 -10.63 20.53
CA GLU A 6 2.62 -10.19 21.78
C GLU A 6 1.59 -11.19 22.32
N VAL A 7 1.54 -12.40 21.75
CA VAL A 7 0.63 -13.45 22.21
C VAL A 7 1.28 -14.29 23.31
N ALA A 8 0.89 -14.05 24.56
CA ALA A 8 1.37 -14.83 25.71
C ALA A 8 0.88 -16.27 25.71
N SER A 9 -0.36 -16.51 25.28
CA SER A 9 -0.89 -17.87 25.15
C SER A 9 -2.11 -17.95 24.25
N VAL A 10 -2.29 -19.13 23.65
CA VAL A 10 -3.49 -19.52 22.91
C VAL A 10 -4.11 -20.73 23.61
N LYS A 11 -5.39 -20.66 23.96
CA LYS A 11 -6.13 -21.73 24.64
C LYS A 11 -7.49 -21.95 23.98
N THR A 12 -7.98 -23.17 24.04
CA THR A 12 -9.36 -23.49 23.64
C THR A 12 -10.24 -23.69 24.87
N GLU A 13 -11.42 -23.10 24.87
CA GLU A 13 -12.45 -23.29 25.90
C GLU A 13 -13.71 -23.89 25.23
N GLY A 14 -13.97 -25.16 25.56
CA GLY A 14 -15.01 -25.93 24.87
C GLY A 14 -14.65 -26.22 23.40
N LEU A 15 -15.70 -26.33 22.55
CA LEU A 15 -15.52 -26.76 21.15
C LEU A 15 -15.44 -25.60 20.14
N ARG A 16 -15.72 -24.36 20.56
CA ARG A 16 -15.92 -23.22 19.63
C ARG A 16 -15.27 -21.93 20.08
N THR A 17 -14.56 -21.92 21.21
CA THR A 17 -13.96 -20.71 21.75
C THR A 17 -12.45 -20.85 21.75
N VAL A 18 -11.76 -19.90 21.15
CA VAL A 18 -10.31 -19.72 21.25
C VAL A 18 -10.05 -18.47 22.07
N VAL A 19 -9.20 -18.60 23.07
CA VAL A 19 -8.78 -17.49 23.93
C VAL A 19 -7.33 -17.15 23.64
N LEU A 20 -7.12 -15.93 23.16
CA LEU A 20 -5.80 -15.33 22.99
C LEU A 20 -5.51 -14.44 24.21
N ALA A 21 -4.47 -14.73 24.95
CA ALA A 21 -3.98 -13.85 25.99
C ALA A 21 -2.78 -13.08 25.46
N LEU A 22 -2.79 -11.78 25.61
CA LEU A 22 -1.70 -10.90 25.19
C LEU A 22 -0.77 -10.60 26.36
N ASP A 23 0.49 -10.30 26.09
CA ASP A 23 1.53 -10.00 27.12
C ASP A 23 1.23 -8.68 27.84
N LYS A 24 0.54 -7.77 27.18
CA LYS A 24 0.17 -6.45 27.72
C LYS A 24 -1.21 -6.00 27.21
N PRO A 25 -1.86 -5.07 27.90
CA PRO A 25 -3.06 -4.42 27.38
C PRO A 25 -2.76 -3.66 26.08
N VAL A 26 -3.63 -3.82 25.10
CA VAL A 26 -3.59 -3.11 23.82
C VAL A 26 -4.94 -2.45 23.55
N ASN A 27 -4.96 -1.54 22.57
CA ASN A 27 -6.21 -0.97 22.07
C ASN A 27 -7.08 -2.07 21.43
N PRO A 28 -8.30 -2.32 21.93
CA PRO A 28 -9.17 -3.36 21.38
C PRO A 28 -9.55 -3.14 19.91
N LEU A 29 -9.70 -1.88 19.47
CA LEU A 29 -10.03 -1.57 18.06
C LEU A 29 -8.86 -1.92 17.16
N TRP A 30 -7.66 -1.47 17.47
CA TRP A 30 -6.46 -1.86 16.74
C TRP A 30 -6.34 -3.39 16.66
N PHE A 31 -6.46 -4.07 17.80
CA PHE A 31 -6.29 -5.52 17.82
C PHE A 31 -7.34 -6.25 16.96
N THR A 32 -8.61 -5.81 17.00
CA THR A 32 -9.70 -6.49 16.25
C THR A 32 -9.73 -6.11 14.77
N GLU A 33 -9.41 -4.88 14.43
CA GLU A 33 -9.54 -4.35 13.06
C GLU A 33 -8.26 -4.57 12.23
N ASP A 34 -7.08 -4.62 12.87
CA ASP A 34 -5.81 -4.85 12.19
C ASP A 34 -5.29 -6.28 12.44
N GLU A 35 -4.92 -6.59 13.69
CA GLU A 35 -4.21 -7.82 14.01
C GLU A 35 -5.07 -9.07 13.86
N LEU A 36 -6.26 -9.08 14.47
CA LEU A 36 -7.13 -10.24 14.45
C LEU A 36 -7.74 -10.49 13.07
N SER A 37 -7.89 -9.45 12.25
CA SER A 37 -8.38 -9.57 10.87
C SER A 37 -7.45 -10.41 9.98
N GLN A 38 -6.17 -10.53 10.34
CA GLN A 38 -5.16 -11.31 9.63
C GLN A 38 -5.09 -12.79 10.11
N VAL A 39 -5.79 -13.14 11.18
CA VAL A 39 -5.79 -14.50 11.74
C VAL A 39 -6.83 -15.36 11.05
N VAL A 40 -6.38 -16.29 10.23
CA VAL A 40 -7.25 -17.25 9.54
C VAL A 40 -7.19 -18.61 10.23
N PRO A 41 -8.32 -19.17 10.72
CA PRO A 41 -8.36 -20.52 11.27
C PRO A 41 -8.03 -21.57 10.20
N MET A 42 -7.03 -22.40 10.46
CA MET A 42 -6.62 -23.43 9.53
C MET A 42 -7.02 -24.82 10.03
N PRO A 43 -7.69 -25.66 9.21
CA PRO A 43 -8.17 -26.98 9.63
C PRO A 43 -7.00 -27.94 9.82
N SER A 44 -6.62 -28.24 11.07
CA SER A 44 -5.47 -29.08 11.42
C SER A 44 -5.55 -30.48 10.79
N ALA A 45 -6.75 -31.04 10.63
CA ALA A 45 -6.93 -32.34 9.98
C ALA A 45 -6.40 -32.40 8.55
N SER A 46 -6.47 -31.28 7.81
CA SER A 46 -5.98 -31.18 6.43
C SER A 46 -4.57 -30.61 6.38
N TRP A 47 -4.25 -29.60 7.19
CA TRP A 47 -3.04 -28.78 7.03
C TRP A 47 -1.89 -29.16 7.96
N ALA A 48 -2.17 -29.78 9.14
CA ALA A 48 -1.11 -30.16 10.08
C ALA A 48 -0.35 -31.43 9.66
N ARG A 49 0.21 -31.45 8.45
CA ARG A 49 0.92 -32.60 7.85
C ARG A 49 2.28 -32.16 7.31
N ALA A 50 3.25 -33.04 7.33
CA ALA A 50 4.60 -32.82 6.79
C ALA A 50 4.76 -33.33 5.33
N SER A 51 3.72 -33.94 4.77
CA SER A 51 3.70 -34.43 3.38
C SER A 51 2.26 -34.72 2.95
N ALA A 52 2.00 -34.76 1.65
CA ALA A 52 0.73 -35.16 1.09
C ALA A 52 0.31 -36.55 1.58
N GLY A 53 -0.90 -36.68 2.15
CA GLY A 53 -1.40 -37.93 2.71
C GLY A 53 -0.70 -38.44 3.98
N GLY A 54 0.29 -37.69 4.50
CA GLY A 54 0.97 -38.04 5.75
C GLY A 54 0.07 -37.96 6.98
N PRO A 55 0.52 -38.45 8.16
CA PRO A 55 -0.26 -38.37 9.39
C PRO A 55 -0.42 -36.90 9.84
N VAL A 56 -1.51 -36.60 10.56
CA VAL A 56 -1.69 -35.34 11.25
C VAL A 56 -0.66 -35.25 12.38
N LEU A 57 0.11 -34.21 12.42
CA LEU A 57 1.14 -33.96 13.42
C LEU A 57 0.62 -33.02 14.50
N ASP A 58 1.13 -33.19 15.71
CA ASP A 58 0.93 -32.23 16.79
C ASP A 58 1.74 -30.95 16.49
N PHE A 59 1.07 -29.90 16.05
CA PHE A 59 1.68 -28.61 15.69
C PHE A 59 2.15 -27.80 16.90
N THR A 60 1.79 -28.19 18.13
CA THR A 60 2.30 -27.56 19.35
C THR A 60 3.77 -27.94 19.63
N VAL A 61 4.26 -28.99 18.97
CA VAL A 61 5.66 -29.39 19.02
C VAL A 61 6.46 -28.60 17.97
N PRO A 62 7.43 -27.75 18.34
CA PRO A 62 8.15 -26.87 17.41
C PRO A 62 8.75 -27.58 16.19
N ALA A 63 9.34 -28.77 16.40
CA ALA A 63 9.92 -29.57 15.30
C ALA A 63 8.84 -30.04 14.29
N ASN A 64 7.61 -30.27 14.72
CA ASN A 64 6.51 -30.63 13.85
C ASN A 64 5.97 -29.39 13.15
N ALA A 65 5.83 -28.26 13.85
CA ALA A 65 5.43 -26.98 13.27
C ALA A 65 6.36 -26.59 12.11
N THR A 66 7.67 -26.72 12.29
CA THR A 66 8.65 -26.48 11.22
C THR A 66 8.44 -27.40 10.01
N LYS A 67 8.18 -28.70 10.24
CA LYS A 67 7.91 -29.64 9.14
C LYS A 67 6.62 -29.31 8.39
N ILE A 68 5.57 -28.94 9.12
CA ILE A 68 4.28 -28.53 8.54
C ILE A 68 4.49 -27.28 7.70
N TYR A 69 5.14 -26.23 8.24
CA TYR A 69 5.44 -25.00 7.53
C TYR A 69 6.22 -25.25 6.24
N ASN A 70 7.30 -26.04 6.30
CA ASN A 70 8.13 -26.35 5.14
C ASN A 70 7.33 -27.09 4.05
N HIS A 71 6.42 -27.98 4.43
CA HIS A 71 5.54 -28.66 3.49
C HIS A 71 4.59 -27.67 2.82
N LEU A 72 3.87 -26.85 3.59
CA LEU A 72 2.94 -25.86 3.07
C LEU A 72 3.66 -24.84 2.17
N ALA A 73 4.83 -24.36 2.59
CA ALA A 73 5.66 -23.44 1.80
C ALA A 73 6.18 -24.06 0.49
N ALA A 74 6.44 -25.36 0.45
CA ALA A 74 6.80 -26.07 -0.77
C ALA A 74 5.59 -26.21 -1.71
N GLU A 75 4.44 -26.62 -1.18
CA GLU A 75 3.20 -26.80 -1.96
C GLU A 75 2.68 -25.45 -2.52
N SER A 76 2.85 -24.35 -1.76
CA SER A 76 2.42 -23.01 -2.22
C SER A 76 3.20 -22.50 -3.45
N LYS A 77 4.36 -23.07 -3.76
CA LYS A 77 5.12 -22.74 -4.99
C LYS A 77 4.63 -23.49 -6.23
N SER A 78 3.78 -24.50 -6.05
CA SER A 78 3.27 -25.35 -7.13
C SER A 78 1.98 -24.80 -7.71
N LEU A 79 2.04 -23.65 -8.39
CA LEU A 79 0.87 -22.91 -8.91
C LEU A 79 -0.05 -23.79 -9.78
N SER A 80 0.50 -24.67 -10.61
CA SER A 80 -0.27 -25.55 -11.50
C SER A 80 -1.19 -26.54 -10.75
N THR A 81 -1.00 -26.73 -9.45
CA THR A 81 -1.80 -27.65 -8.63
C THR A 81 -2.88 -26.96 -7.80
N TYR A 82 -2.97 -25.64 -7.81
CA TYR A 82 -3.86 -24.89 -6.90
C TYR A 82 -5.32 -25.33 -6.99
N ALA A 83 -5.82 -25.61 -8.19
CA ALA A 83 -7.21 -26.06 -8.37
C ALA A 83 -7.44 -27.55 -8.10
N THR A 84 -6.38 -28.34 -7.84
CA THR A 84 -6.47 -29.81 -7.70
C THR A 84 -5.87 -30.36 -6.42
N ASN A 85 -4.97 -29.61 -5.77
CA ASN A 85 -4.32 -30.02 -4.53
C ASN A 85 -5.34 -29.97 -3.37
N PRO A 86 -5.59 -31.09 -2.65
CA PRO A 86 -6.53 -31.13 -1.53
C PRO A 86 -6.26 -30.10 -0.42
N LEU A 87 -5.03 -29.65 -0.25
CA LEU A 87 -4.70 -28.59 0.70
C LEU A 87 -5.47 -27.30 0.40
N TRP A 88 -5.50 -26.88 -0.86
CA TRP A 88 -6.12 -25.62 -1.30
C TRP A 88 -7.62 -25.79 -1.59
N GLN A 89 -8.12 -27.02 -1.58
CA GLN A 89 -9.55 -27.32 -1.71
C GLN A 89 -10.28 -27.41 -0.37
N THR A 90 -9.55 -27.34 0.75
CA THR A 90 -10.16 -27.30 2.08
C THR A 90 -10.42 -25.84 2.43
N VAL A 91 -11.64 -25.38 2.08
CA VAL A 91 -12.07 -23.99 2.20
C VAL A 91 -13.42 -23.89 2.90
N ASP A 92 -13.66 -22.83 3.64
CA ASP A 92 -14.89 -22.52 4.36
C ASP A 92 -15.66 -21.32 3.77
N GLY A 93 -15.10 -20.68 2.75
CA GLY A 93 -15.73 -19.57 2.04
C GLY A 93 -16.89 -19.98 1.13
N PRO A 94 -17.65 -18.99 0.60
CA PRO A 94 -18.83 -19.23 -0.25
C PRO A 94 -18.52 -19.86 -1.60
N TYR A 95 -17.29 -19.73 -2.06
CA TYR A 95 -16.81 -20.25 -3.35
C TYR A 95 -15.53 -21.08 -3.18
N ALA A 96 -15.32 -22.03 -4.08
CA ALA A 96 -14.13 -22.85 -4.16
C ALA A 96 -13.43 -22.67 -5.51
N LEU A 97 -12.11 -22.71 -5.53
CA LEU A 97 -11.28 -22.65 -6.73
C LEU A 97 -11.39 -23.95 -7.50
N THR A 98 -11.89 -23.91 -8.75
CA THR A 98 -12.10 -25.10 -9.60
C THR A 98 -11.21 -25.13 -10.85
N ALA A 99 -10.64 -24.01 -11.25
CA ALA A 99 -9.62 -23.94 -12.29
C ALA A 99 -8.63 -22.82 -11.98
N PHE A 100 -7.38 -23.05 -12.31
CA PHE A 100 -6.30 -22.05 -12.21
C PHE A 100 -5.32 -22.26 -13.38
N ASP A 101 -5.05 -21.21 -14.13
CA ASP A 101 -4.02 -21.19 -15.17
C ASP A 101 -2.76 -20.52 -14.63
N ALA A 102 -1.74 -21.33 -14.35
CA ALA A 102 -0.49 -20.85 -13.78
C ALA A 102 0.31 -19.92 -14.72
N THR A 103 0.01 -19.91 -16.02
CA THR A 103 0.69 -19.06 -17.01
C THR A 103 0.09 -17.66 -17.04
N SER A 104 -1.23 -17.57 -17.11
CA SER A 104 -1.94 -16.29 -17.20
C SER A 104 -2.38 -15.74 -15.84
N GLY A 105 -2.49 -16.57 -14.80
CA GLY A 105 -3.10 -16.23 -13.52
C GLY A 105 -4.64 -16.24 -13.54
N ALA A 106 -5.27 -16.61 -14.67
CA ALA A 106 -6.73 -16.71 -14.74
C ALA A 106 -7.26 -17.83 -13.84
N PHE A 107 -8.39 -17.58 -13.19
CA PHE A 107 -8.99 -18.60 -12.34
C PHE A 107 -10.51 -18.64 -12.42
N THR A 108 -11.06 -19.77 -11.99
CA THR A 108 -12.50 -19.99 -11.93
C THR A 108 -12.90 -20.43 -10.53
N LEU A 109 -13.91 -19.79 -9.99
CA LEU A 109 -14.55 -20.17 -8.73
C LEU A 109 -15.97 -20.68 -9.01
N THR A 110 -16.38 -21.70 -8.25
CA THR A 110 -17.76 -22.21 -8.24
C THR A 110 -18.29 -22.24 -6.81
N PRO A 111 -19.63 -22.25 -6.61
CA PRO A 111 -20.22 -22.30 -5.28
C PRO A 111 -19.67 -23.47 -4.45
N ASN A 112 -19.21 -23.18 -3.25
CA ASN A 112 -18.84 -24.21 -2.27
C ASN A 112 -20.12 -24.82 -1.69
N THR A 113 -20.41 -26.07 -2.00
CA THR A 113 -21.63 -26.77 -1.55
C THR A 113 -21.64 -27.03 -0.03
N ALA A 114 -20.47 -27.03 0.60
CA ALA A 114 -20.32 -27.21 2.05
C ALA A 114 -20.43 -25.90 2.84
N TYR A 115 -20.51 -24.75 2.16
CA TYR A 115 -20.63 -23.46 2.83
C TYR A 115 -21.94 -23.34 3.61
N GLY A 116 -21.82 -23.12 4.92
CA GLY A 116 -22.94 -22.94 5.85
C GLY A 116 -23.18 -21.49 6.31
N GLY A 117 -22.53 -20.52 5.69
CA GLY A 117 -22.64 -19.10 6.03
C GLY A 117 -23.99 -18.47 5.60
N PRO A 118 -24.23 -17.20 6.00
CA PRO A 118 -25.56 -16.58 5.91
C PRO A 118 -25.97 -16.11 4.51
N HIS A 119 -25.06 -16.16 3.52
CA HIS A 119 -25.30 -15.56 2.20
C HIS A 119 -25.62 -16.62 1.14
N SER A 120 -26.59 -16.31 0.28
CA SER A 120 -26.92 -17.16 -0.86
C SER A 120 -25.96 -16.91 -2.01
N ARG A 121 -25.39 -17.96 -2.56
CA ARG A 121 -24.48 -17.92 -3.71
C ARG A 121 -25.31 -18.00 -4.97
N THR A 122 -25.63 -16.86 -5.56
CA THR A 122 -26.45 -16.79 -6.77
C THR A 122 -25.66 -16.98 -8.04
N MET A 123 -24.35 -16.62 -8.02
CA MET A 123 -23.47 -16.84 -9.16
C MET A 123 -23.05 -18.30 -9.25
N SER A 124 -23.38 -18.96 -10.36
CA SER A 124 -22.97 -20.35 -10.61
C SER A 124 -21.48 -20.48 -10.94
N THR A 125 -20.87 -19.42 -11.44
CA THR A 125 -19.46 -19.39 -11.83
C THR A 125 -18.95 -17.95 -11.76
N LEU A 126 -17.76 -17.78 -11.22
CA LEU A 126 -17.00 -16.54 -11.23
C LEU A 126 -15.67 -16.80 -11.95
N ARG A 127 -15.34 -15.98 -12.93
CA ARG A 127 -14.07 -16.07 -13.66
C ARG A 127 -13.29 -14.79 -13.52
N ALA A 128 -12.08 -14.87 -12.98
CA ALA A 128 -11.13 -13.78 -13.00
C ALA A 128 -10.25 -13.88 -14.24
N ILE A 129 -10.19 -12.80 -15.00
CA ILE A 129 -9.46 -12.71 -16.24
C ILE A 129 -8.39 -11.62 -16.09
N PRO A 130 -7.11 -11.98 -16.02
CA PRO A 130 -6.03 -11.02 -15.97
C PRO A 130 -5.88 -10.25 -17.29
N PHE A 131 -5.54 -8.99 -17.18
CA PHE A 131 -5.22 -8.12 -18.30
C PHE A 131 -3.80 -7.58 -18.17
N THR A 132 -3.16 -7.26 -19.28
CA THR A 132 -1.80 -6.73 -19.32
C THR A 132 -1.75 -5.22 -19.17
N SER A 133 -2.89 -4.55 -19.32
CA SER A 133 -3.03 -3.11 -19.06
C SER A 133 -4.47 -2.76 -18.64
N PRO A 134 -4.67 -1.66 -17.91
CA PRO A 134 -6.00 -1.14 -17.55
C PRO A 134 -6.88 -0.86 -18.78
N GLU A 135 -6.28 -0.37 -19.89
CA GLU A 135 -7.00 -0.06 -21.12
C GLU A 135 -7.55 -1.34 -21.78
N SER A 136 -6.79 -2.44 -21.74
CA SER A 136 -7.24 -3.74 -22.28
C SER A 136 -8.37 -4.37 -21.45
N GLU A 137 -8.38 -4.12 -20.13
CA GLU A 137 -9.49 -4.48 -19.24
C GLU A 137 -10.72 -3.63 -19.57
N PHE A 138 -10.57 -2.32 -19.68
CA PHE A 138 -11.67 -1.43 -19.98
C PHE A 138 -12.31 -1.73 -21.34
N GLU A 139 -11.53 -2.03 -22.37
CA GLU A 139 -12.03 -2.49 -23.66
C GLU A 139 -12.85 -3.81 -23.53
N ALA A 140 -12.44 -4.71 -22.64
CA ALA A 140 -13.20 -5.93 -22.37
C ALA A 140 -14.53 -5.64 -21.66
N VAL A 141 -14.61 -4.61 -20.80
CA VAL A 141 -15.85 -4.10 -20.24
C VAL A 141 -16.75 -3.52 -21.32
N LEU A 142 -16.21 -2.64 -22.16
CA LEU A 142 -16.94 -1.98 -23.25
C LEU A 142 -17.52 -2.98 -24.26
N THR A 143 -16.81 -4.06 -24.55
CA THR A 143 -17.25 -5.11 -25.46
C THR A 143 -18.12 -6.17 -24.81
N GLY A 144 -18.33 -6.10 -23.50
CA GLY A 144 -19.13 -7.06 -22.72
C GLY A 144 -18.44 -8.41 -22.51
N ARG A 145 -17.13 -8.50 -22.70
CA ARG A 145 -16.33 -9.71 -22.40
C ARG A 145 -16.21 -10.00 -20.92
N VAL A 146 -16.28 -8.96 -20.10
CA VAL A 146 -16.34 -9.04 -18.63
C VAL A 146 -17.58 -8.32 -18.13
N ASP A 147 -18.09 -8.77 -16.98
CA ASP A 147 -19.30 -8.23 -16.39
C ASP A 147 -18.99 -7.11 -15.38
N VAL A 148 -17.77 -7.12 -14.81
CA VAL A 148 -17.25 -6.15 -13.85
C VAL A 148 -15.79 -5.85 -14.21
N GLY A 149 -15.39 -4.60 -14.18
CA GLY A 149 -14.02 -4.13 -14.37
C GLY A 149 -13.88 -2.66 -13.97
N PHE A 150 -12.81 -2.03 -14.42
CA PHE A 150 -12.48 -0.67 -14.02
C PHE A 150 -12.29 0.25 -15.24
N LEU A 151 -12.65 1.52 -15.06
CA LEU A 151 -12.32 2.61 -15.98
C LEU A 151 -10.96 3.19 -15.57
N PRO A 152 -9.94 3.13 -16.42
CA PRO A 152 -8.66 3.76 -16.13
C PRO A 152 -8.79 5.28 -16.10
N LEU A 153 -8.01 5.95 -15.25
CA LEU A 153 -8.07 7.41 -15.11
C LEU A 153 -7.68 8.17 -16.38
N THR A 154 -6.83 7.56 -17.22
CA THR A 154 -6.50 8.05 -18.57
C THR A 154 -7.72 8.17 -19.47
N ASP A 155 -8.75 7.38 -19.20
CA ASP A 155 -9.98 7.29 -19.98
C ASP A 155 -11.20 7.89 -19.29
N VAL A 156 -11.03 8.66 -18.22
CA VAL A 156 -12.13 9.27 -17.46
C VAL A 156 -13.09 10.10 -18.33
N THR A 157 -12.61 10.64 -19.45
CA THR A 157 -13.43 11.33 -20.45
C THR A 157 -14.46 10.44 -21.12
N GLN A 158 -14.28 9.10 -21.09
CA GLN A 158 -15.24 8.12 -21.60
C GLN A 158 -16.38 7.78 -20.63
N LEU A 159 -16.38 8.35 -19.45
CA LEU A 159 -17.39 8.08 -18.41
C LEU A 159 -18.83 8.31 -18.90
N GLU A 160 -19.05 9.36 -19.70
CA GLU A 160 -20.37 9.62 -20.30
C GLU A 160 -20.76 8.55 -21.33
N ALA A 161 -19.82 8.02 -22.09
CA ALA A 161 -20.10 6.91 -23.04
C ALA A 161 -20.48 5.62 -22.29
N VAL A 162 -19.84 5.34 -21.15
CA VAL A 162 -20.20 4.21 -20.27
C VAL A 162 -21.62 4.39 -19.72
N ARG A 163 -21.95 5.58 -19.22
CA ARG A 163 -23.30 5.90 -18.73
C ARG A 163 -24.36 5.82 -19.82
N ALA A 164 -24.04 6.24 -21.05
CA ALA A 164 -24.96 6.15 -22.17
C ALA A 164 -25.29 4.69 -22.57
N ARG A 165 -24.43 3.74 -22.25
CA ARG A 165 -24.68 2.29 -22.38
C ARG A 165 -25.55 1.74 -21.23
N HIS A 166 -25.89 2.58 -20.26
CA HIS A 166 -26.59 2.22 -19.04
C HIS A 166 -25.83 1.27 -18.10
N ASP A 167 -24.50 1.13 -18.27
CA ASP A 167 -23.68 0.41 -17.30
C ASP A 167 -23.64 1.18 -15.96
N ASN A 168 -23.49 0.44 -14.87
CA ASN A 168 -23.33 1.01 -13.55
C ASN A 168 -21.88 1.50 -13.38
N VAL A 169 -21.73 2.63 -12.70
CA VAL A 169 -20.43 3.25 -12.40
C VAL A 169 -20.38 3.65 -10.95
N PHE A 170 -19.28 3.34 -10.28
CA PHE A 170 -19.04 3.74 -8.90
C PHE A 170 -17.57 4.16 -8.73
N GLY A 171 -17.36 5.46 -8.52
CA GLY A 171 -16.06 6.01 -8.13
C GLY A 171 -15.93 6.00 -6.62
N TYR A 172 -14.77 5.58 -6.11
CA TYR A 172 -14.49 5.55 -4.69
C TYR A 172 -13.01 5.83 -4.40
N PRO A 173 -12.71 6.63 -3.35
CA PRO A 173 -11.36 6.83 -2.89
C PRO A 173 -10.84 5.57 -2.19
N ILE A 174 -9.54 5.37 -2.18
CA ILE A 174 -8.87 4.36 -1.39
C ILE A 174 -8.77 4.87 0.06
N PHE A 175 -8.99 4.00 1.05
CA PHE A 175 -8.64 4.29 2.43
C PHE A 175 -7.17 3.93 2.65
N GLY A 176 -6.30 4.91 2.45
CA GLY A 176 -4.85 4.76 2.46
C GLY A 176 -4.16 6.04 2.03
N PHE A 177 -2.92 5.96 1.63
CA PHE A 177 -2.15 7.09 1.15
C PHE A 177 -1.17 6.69 0.06
N SER A 178 -1.04 7.53 -0.95
CA SER A 178 -0.06 7.41 -2.01
C SER A 178 1.23 8.15 -1.63
N TYR A 179 2.37 7.60 -2.03
CA TYR A 179 3.66 8.19 -1.67
C TYR A 179 4.82 7.71 -2.54
N ALA A 180 5.85 8.55 -2.62
CA ALA A 180 7.18 8.12 -3.02
C ALA A 180 8.06 7.95 -1.77
N ALA A 181 8.63 6.76 -1.56
CA ALA A 181 9.42 6.43 -0.39
C ALA A 181 10.85 6.97 -0.50
N TYR A 182 11.40 7.46 0.59
CA TYR A 182 12.80 7.87 0.72
C TYR A 182 13.64 6.75 1.34
N ASN A 183 14.80 6.45 0.75
CA ASN A 183 15.73 5.46 1.29
C ASN A 183 16.72 6.09 2.28
N PHE A 184 16.44 6.01 3.56
CA PHE A 184 17.31 6.55 4.61
C PHE A 184 18.61 5.79 4.80
N LEU A 185 18.84 4.68 4.07
CA LEU A 185 20.07 3.89 4.12
C LEU A 185 20.97 4.08 2.89
N ASP A 186 20.49 4.71 1.80
CA ASP A 186 21.27 4.90 0.58
C ASP A 186 22.42 5.89 0.80
N LYS A 187 23.64 5.40 0.66
CA LYS A 187 24.87 6.21 0.81
C LYS A 187 25.37 6.82 -0.50
N THR A 188 24.74 6.51 -1.62
CA THR A 188 25.10 7.03 -2.93
C THR A 188 24.93 8.54 -2.95
N GLY A 189 25.98 9.29 -3.31
CA GLY A 189 25.91 10.74 -3.31
C GLY A 189 25.56 11.38 -1.96
N HIS A 190 25.75 10.67 -0.84
CA HIS A 190 25.35 11.09 0.51
C HIS A 190 23.83 11.21 0.71
N PHE A 191 23.02 10.51 -0.07
CA PHE A 191 21.56 10.65 -0.04
C PHE A 191 20.98 10.43 1.37
N ASN A 192 21.45 9.40 2.10
CA ASN A 192 21.00 9.13 3.47
C ASN A 192 21.18 10.33 4.42
N THR A 193 22.25 11.09 4.29
CA THR A 193 22.50 12.29 5.13
C THR A 193 21.71 13.49 4.61
N ILE A 194 21.52 13.60 3.30
CA ILE A 194 20.71 14.64 2.65
C ILE A 194 19.23 14.46 3.06
N ILE A 195 18.67 13.28 2.87
CA ILE A 195 17.25 13.04 3.14
C ILE A 195 16.92 13.01 4.64
N ALA A 196 17.89 12.79 5.51
CA ALA A 196 17.74 12.95 6.95
C ALA A 196 17.40 14.39 7.35
N GLN A 197 17.76 15.38 6.54
CA GLN A 197 17.47 16.80 6.79
C GLN A 197 15.99 17.07 6.52
N LEU A 198 15.25 17.55 7.53
CA LEU A 198 13.84 17.84 7.39
C LEU A 198 13.53 18.85 6.29
N TYR A 199 14.36 19.91 6.20
CA TYR A 199 14.16 20.96 5.20
C TYR A 199 14.26 20.44 3.75
N ILE A 200 15.05 19.38 3.49
CA ILE A 200 15.10 18.72 2.17
C ILE A 200 13.75 18.07 1.86
N ARG A 201 13.19 17.31 2.80
CA ARG A 201 11.87 16.67 2.63
C ARG A 201 10.76 17.72 2.46
N GLN A 202 10.84 18.83 3.19
CA GLN A 202 9.95 19.97 3.01
C GLN A 202 10.11 20.65 1.64
N ALA A 203 11.37 20.81 1.17
CA ALA A 203 11.62 21.34 -0.17
C ALA A 203 11.06 20.41 -1.26
N MET A 204 11.20 19.10 -1.10
CA MET A 204 10.58 18.11 -2.02
C MET A 204 9.06 18.22 -2.00
N ALA A 205 8.43 18.34 -0.82
CA ALA A 205 6.99 18.51 -0.70
C ALA A 205 6.49 19.80 -1.38
N HIS A 206 7.25 20.90 -1.31
CA HIS A 206 6.94 22.12 -2.06
C HIS A 206 7.06 21.98 -3.59
N LEU A 207 7.66 20.90 -4.08
CA LEU A 207 7.80 20.63 -5.52
C LEU A 207 6.74 19.65 -6.04
N GLU A 208 5.88 19.13 -5.17
CA GLU A 208 4.78 18.20 -5.48
C GLU A 208 3.51 18.99 -5.79
N ASP A 209 3.11 19.08 -7.08
CA ASP A 209 1.87 19.79 -7.49
C ASP A 209 0.67 18.83 -7.45
N GLN A 210 0.24 18.44 -6.25
CA GLN A 210 -0.89 17.51 -6.09
C GLN A 210 -2.16 17.97 -6.81
N ALA A 211 -2.48 19.26 -6.77
CA ALA A 211 -3.67 19.80 -7.46
C ALA A 211 -3.52 19.71 -8.99
N GLY A 212 -2.33 19.96 -9.51
CA GLY A 212 -2.00 19.77 -10.91
C GLY A 212 -2.12 18.31 -11.33
N TYR A 213 -1.64 17.39 -10.52
CA TYR A 213 -1.69 15.94 -10.77
C TYR A 213 -3.13 15.41 -10.80
N ILE A 214 -3.95 15.76 -9.82
CA ILE A 214 -5.38 15.40 -9.79
C ILE A 214 -6.08 15.86 -11.08
N LYS A 215 -5.79 17.08 -11.53
CA LYS A 215 -6.39 17.60 -12.75
C LYS A 215 -5.83 16.94 -14.01
N ALA A 216 -4.51 16.79 -14.13
CA ALA A 216 -3.84 16.36 -15.36
C ALA A 216 -3.86 14.84 -15.55
N PHE A 217 -3.67 14.08 -14.47
CA PHE A 217 -3.48 12.64 -14.55
C PHE A 217 -4.68 11.84 -14.05
N PHE A 218 -5.50 12.40 -13.15
CA PHE A 218 -6.68 11.72 -12.63
C PHE A 218 -7.99 12.25 -13.26
N GLY A 219 -7.92 13.26 -14.12
CA GLY A 219 -9.10 13.87 -14.71
C GLY A 219 -10.10 14.43 -13.68
N GLY A 220 -9.63 14.74 -12.47
CA GLY A 220 -10.43 15.18 -11.34
C GLY A 220 -10.97 14.05 -10.45
N ALA A 221 -10.71 12.79 -10.77
CA ALA A 221 -11.12 11.64 -9.96
C ALA A 221 -10.04 11.27 -8.95
N GLY A 222 -10.02 11.96 -7.82
CA GLY A 222 -9.05 11.78 -6.75
C GLY A 222 -9.06 12.93 -5.76
N GLY A 223 -8.26 12.82 -4.73
CA GLY A 223 -8.13 13.80 -3.66
C GLY A 223 -6.68 14.04 -3.24
N PRO A 224 -6.37 15.19 -2.62
CA PRO A 224 -5.05 15.43 -2.07
C PRO A 224 -4.83 14.59 -0.81
N ALA A 225 -3.60 14.12 -0.64
CA ALA A 225 -3.14 13.45 0.58
C ALA A 225 -1.82 14.07 1.05
N TYR A 226 -1.85 14.66 2.23
CA TYR A 226 -0.69 15.35 2.81
C TYR A 226 -0.08 14.61 4.00
N GLY A 227 -0.65 13.47 4.36
CA GLY A 227 -0.22 12.65 5.49
C GLY A 227 -0.75 11.23 5.40
N PRO A 228 -0.40 10.37 6.38
CA PRO A 228 -0.65 8.93 6.29
C PRO A 228 -2.09 8.53 6.59
N VAL A 229 -2.91 9.40 7.17
CA VAL A 229 -4.33 9.10 7.42
C VAL A 229 -5.17 9.94 6.48
N PRO A 230 -5.89 9.31 5.54
CA PRO A 230 -6.61 10.03 4.50
C PRO A 230 -7.74 10.89 5.07
N ALA A 231 -7.93 12.06 4.50
CA ALA A 231 -9.07 12.92 4.80
C ALA A 231 -10.35 12.41 4.11
N LEU A 232 -10.20 11.69 3.02
CA LEU A 232 -11.27 11.08 2.24
C LEU A 232 -10.98 9.58 2.02
N PRO A 233 -11.94 8.69 2.31
CA PRO A 233 -13.24 8.98 2.92
C PRO A 233 -13.10 9.51 4.35
N ALA A 234 -14.03 10.35 4.75
CA ALA A 234 -13.97 10.97 6.06
C ALA A 234 -13.97 9.93 7.20
N SER A 235 -13.00 10.05 8.10
CA SER A 235 -12.89 9.18 9.26
C SER A 235 -12.65 9.98 10.55
N ARG A 236 -12.98 9.38 11.70
CA ARG A 236 -12.70 9.98 13.01
C ARG A 236 -11.21 10.05 13.33
N TYR A 237 -10.39 9.39 12.54
CA TYR A 237 -8.93 9.29 12.74
C TYR A 237 -8.16 10.38 11.99
N ALA A 238 -8.77 10.98 10.95
CA ALA A 238 -8.13 12.05 10.21
C ALA A 238 -7.93 13.29 11.11
N PRO A 239 -6.75 13.94 11.07
CA PRO A 239 -6.56 15.25 11.67
C PRO A 239 -7.56 16.28 11.10
N SER A 240 -7.92 17.28 11.90
CA SER A 240 -8.88 18.32 11.46
C SER A 240 -8.35 19.18 10.30
N ASP A 241 -7.04 19.20 10.10
CA ASP A 241 -6.31 19.91 9.06
C ASP A 241 -5.77 18.98 7.95
N ALA A 242 -6.24 17.74 7.89
CA ALA A 242 -5.76 16.73 6.92
C ALA A 242 -5.90 17.17 5.44
N LEU A 243 -6.80 18.10 5.14
CA LEU A 243 -6.94 18.72 3.80
C LEU A 243 -6.13 20.01 3.64
N THR A 244 -5.40 20.42 4.67
CA THR A 244 -4.58 21.64 4.62
C THR A 244 -3.15 21.26 4.24
N ASP A 245 -2.71 21.73 3.08
CA ASP A 245 -1.35 21.49 2.62
C ASP A 245 -0.33 22.23 3.52
N PRO A 246 0.52 21.52 4.26
CA PRO A 246 1.53 22.18 5.10
C PRO A 246 2.69 22.75 4.27
N TYR A 247 2.87 22.28 3.03
CA TYR A 247 3.95 22.66 2.11
C TYR A 247 3.40 22.95 0.71
N PRO A 248 2.57 24.02 0.53
CA PRO A 248 1.93 24.28 -0.74
C PRO A 248 2.91 24.34 -1.90
N PHE A 249 2.50 23.82 -3.06
CA PHE A 249 3.33 23.81 -4.26
C PHE A 249 3.92 25.18 -4.56
N SER A 250 5.26 25.26 -4.52
CA SER A 250 6.01 26.50 -4.73
C SER A 250 7.49 26.22 -4.96
N VAL A 251 7.91 26.24 -6.21
CA VAL A 251 9.35 26.16 -6.56
C VAL A 251 10.18 27.24 -5.85
N SER A 252 9.63 28.44 -5.66
CA SER A 252 10.33 29.53 -4.95
C SER A 252 10.49 29.26 -3.46
N ALA A 253 9.56 28.55 -2.81
CA ALA A 253 9.70 28.14 -1.42
C ALA A 253 10.81 27.08 -1.28
N ALA A 254 10.84 26.06 -2.16
CA ALA A 254 11.91 25.07 -2.19
C ALA A 254 13.30 25.74 -2.38
N ILE A 255 13.43 26.64 -3.35
CA ILE A 255 14.66 27.42 -3.57
C ILE A 255 15.06 28.19 -2.30
N SER A 256 14.11 28.81 -1.63
CA SER A 256 14.37 29.60 -0.41
C SER A 256 14.87 28.72 0.73
N LEU A 257 14.27 27.54 0.91
CA LEU A 257 14.71 26.55 1.90
C LEU A 257 16.15 26.09 1.61
N LEU A 258 16.46 25.70 0.38
CA LEU A 258 17.80 25.26 0.00
C LEU A 258 18.83 26.36 0.22
N LYS A 259 18.56 27.59 -0.21
CA LYS A 259 19.45 28.74 0.00
C LYS A 259 19.69 29.03 1.48
N SER A 260 18.64 28.98 2.30
CA SER A 260 18.76 29.26 3.74
C SER A 260 19.55 28.19 4.49
N HIS A 261 19.80 27.03 3.86
CA HIS A 261 20.55 25.91 4.41
C HIS A 261 21.87 25.65 3.64
N GLY A 262 22.51 26.72 3.14
CA GLY A 262 23.89 26.66 2.64
C GLY A 262 24.07 25.99 1.28
N TRP A 263 23.00 25.76 0.50
CA TRP A 263 23.12 25.26 -0.88
C TRP A 263 23.38 26.43 -1.86
N ALA A 264 24.33 26.23 -2.75
CA ALA A 264 24.55 27.09 -3.92
C ALA A 264 23.51 26.73 -4.98
N VAL A 265 22.34 27.39 -4.93
CA VAL A 265 21.19 27.05 -5.79
C VAL A 265 21.43 27.49 -7.23
N ARG A 266 21.20 26.55 -8.17
CA ARG A 266 21.43 26.67 -9.63
C ARG A 266 20.21 26.17 -10.41
N PRO A 267 19.16 26.98 -10.56
CA PRO A 267 17.96 26.59 -11.30
C PRO A 267 18.31 26.11 -12.72
N GLY A 268 17.81 24.92 -13.08
CA GLY A 268 18.15 24.25 -14.34
C GLY A 268 19.53 23.57 -14.39
N GLY A 269 20.28 23.63 -13.29
CA GLY A 269 21.53 22.89 -13.06
C GLY A 269 21.41 22.01 -11.84
N THR A 270 22.55 21.65 -11.22
CA THR A 270 22.59 20.88 -9.98
C THR A 270 23.09 21.75 -8.83
N ASP A 271 22.33 21.83 -7.76
CA ASP A 271 22.72 22.51 -6.53
C ASP A 271 23.88 21.78 -5.86
N VAL A 272 24.78 22.57 -5.27
CA VAL A 272 25.94 22.05 -4.58
C VAL A 272 25.96 22.57 -3.15
N CYS A 273 26.26 21.70 -2.19
CA CYS A 273 26.47 22.12 -0.82
C CYS A 273 27.66 23.09 -0.76
N ALA A 274 27.38 24.36 -0.52
CA ALA A 274 28.40 25.38 -0.42
C ALA A 274 28.96 25.54 1.00
N THR A 275 28.09 25.34 2.02
CA THR A 275 28.45 25.51 3.42
C THR A 275 28.13 24.23 4.20
N ALA A 276 29.15 23.36 4.37
CA ALA A 276 29.05 22.14 5.13
C ALA A 276 28.96 22.43 6.64
N GLY A 277 28.20 21.58 7.36
CA GLY A 277 28.01 21.65 8.81
C GLY A 277 26.55 21.43 9.21
N ASP A 278 26.24 21.56 10.51
CA ASP A 278 24.93 21.33 11.12
C ASP A 278 24.31 22.57 11.78
N GLY A 279 24.93 23.74 11.58
CA GLY A 279 24.46 25.03 12.07
C GLY A 279 23.42 25.67 11.15
N ALA A 280 22.88 26.79 11.62
CA ALA A 280 21.95 27.59 10.81
C ALA A 280 22.64 28.09 9.54
N GLY A 281 22.07 27.82 8.38
CA GLY A 281 22.66 28.20 7.09
C GLY A 281 23.69 27.21 6.54
N GLU A 282 23.77 26.00 7.10
CA GLU A 282 24.65 24.92 6.67
C GLU A 282 23.82 23.75 6.13
N CYS A 283 24.43 22.93 5.24
CA CYS A 283 23.71 21.89 4.48
C CYS A 283 23.18 20.74 5.36
N GLY A 284 23.72 20.57 6.54
CA GLY A 284 23.33 19.51 7.48
C GLY A 284 24.47 18.57 7.83
N ALA A 285 24.33 17.91 8.97
CA ALA A 285 25.34 16.99 9.49
C ALA A 285 25.66 15.87 8.47
N GLY A 286 26.93 15.64 8.23
CA GLY A 286 27.41 14.57 7.35
C GLY A 286 27.32 14.86 5.86
N ILE A 287 26.98 16.08 5.45
CA ILE A 287 26.95 16.51 4.05
C ILE A 287 28.23 17.32 3.77
N PRO A 288 29.20 16.79 2.99
CA PRO A 288 30.42 17.50 2.66
C PRO A 288 30.16 18.70 1.75
N ALA A 289 31.03 19.73 1.84
CA ALA A 289 31.02 20.78 0.84
C ALA A 289 31.36 20.21 -0.55
N GLY A 290 30.68 20.70 -1.57
CA GLY A 290 30.78 20.17 -2.93
C GLY A 290 29.89 18.99 -3.24
N THR A 291 29.08 18.49 -2.28
CA THR A 291 28.08 17.44 -2.55
C THR A 291 26.99 17.97 -3.47
N ASP A 292 26.74 17.25 -4.56
CA ASP A 292 25.66 17.55 -5.50
C ASP A 292 24.29 17.14 -4.92
N LEU A 293 23.27 17.97 -5.14
CA LEU A 293 21.88 17.62 -4.82
C LEU A 293 21.27 16.86 -6.01
N ALA A 294 21.70 15.60 -6.15
CA ALA A 294 21.34 14.73 -7.26
C ALA A 294 21.12 13.30 -6.79
N PHE A 295 20.03 12.68 -7.23
CA PHE A 295 19.67 11.31 -6.86
C PHE A 295 18.79 10.65 -7.92
N ASN A 296 18.58 9.35 -7.80
CA ASN A 296 17.69 8.60 -8.66
C ASN A 296 16.32 8.41 -8.03
N LEU A 297 15.31 8.25 -8.88
CA LEU A 297 13.96 7.84 -8.52
C LEU A 297 13.55 6.65 -9.39
N VAL A 298 13.31 5.52 -8.74
CA VAL A 298 12.78 4.31 -9.38
C VAL A 298 11.26 4.34 -9.28
N PHE A 299 10.56 4.04 -10.37
CA PHE A 299 9.09 4.11 -10.35
C PHE A 299 8.43 2.96 -11.12
N ALA A 300 7.23 2.60 -10.69
CA ALA A 300 6.40 1.62 -11.37
C ALA A 300 5.77 2.24 -12.63
N THR A 301 5.91 1.57 -13.77
CA THR A 301 5.34 2.03 -15.05
C THR A 301 3.84 1.76 -15.19
N SER A 302 3.24 1.07 -14.24
CA SER A 302 1.80 0.85 -14.16
C SER A 302 1.34 1.04 -12.70
N PRO A 303 0.29 1.82 -12.48
CA PRO A 303 -0.50 2.57 -13.47
C PRO A 303 0.27 3.76 -14.08
N SER A 304 -0.08 4.15 -15.31
CA SER A 304 0.66 5.13 -16.11
C SER A 304 0.69 6.55 -15.54
N PHE A 305 -0.22 6.91 -14.64
CA PHE A 305 -0.22 8.21 -13.98
C PHE A 305 1.01 8.41 -13.07
N VAL A 306 1.58 7.32 -12.53
CA VAL A 306 2.81 7.39 -11.71
C VAL A 306 3.96 7.99 -12.54
N GLU A 307 4.15 7.53 -13.78
CA GLU A 307 5.17 8.09 -14.69
C GLU A 307 4.94 9.59 -14.95
N GLY A 308 3.67 9.99 -15.11
CA GLY A 308 3.31 11.39 -15.29
C GLY A 308 3.71 12.25 -14.08
N MET A 309 3.36 11.82 -12.87
CA MET A 309 3.68 12.52 -11.63
C MET A 309 5.18 12.63 -11.39
N VAL A 310 5.94 11.54 -11.48
CA VAL A 310 7.39 11.57 -11.24
C VAL A 310 8.14 12.36 -12.31
N THR A 311 7.64 12.39 -13.54
CA THR A 311 8.21 13.21 -14.62
C THR A 311 8.01 14.70 -14.35
N ASP A 312 6.83 15.11 -13.91
CA ASP A 312 6.60 16.49 -13.53
C ASP A 312 7.40 16.86 -12.27
N LEU A 313 7.41 16.02 -11.24
CA LEU A 313 8.24 16.22 -10.05
C LEU A 313 9.72 16.47 -10.41
N ALA A 314 10.30 15.64 -11.28
CA ALA A 314 11.68 15.81 -11.74
C ALA A 314 11.87 17.15 -12.48
N SER A 315 10.87 17.58 -13.27
CA SER A 315 10.89 18.87 -13.95
C SER A 315 10.81 20.05 -12.98
N GLN A 316 9.95 19.99 -11.95
CA GLN A 316 9.84 21.02 -10.92
C GLN A 316 11.13 21.07 -10.05
N ALA A 317 11.68 19.90 -9.71
CA ALA A 317 12.93 19.75 -8.99
C ALA A 317 14.10 20.40 -9.74
N ALA A 318 14.21 20.20 -11.06
CA ALA A 318 15.23 20.83 -11.88
C ALA A 318 15.14 22.37 -11.85
N LYS A 319 13.94 22.95 -11.78
CA LYS A 319 13.76 24.41 -11.62
C LYS A 319 14.28 24.93 -10.28
N ALA A 320 14.31 24.06 -9.26
CA ALA A 320 14.87 24.37 -7.95
C ALA A 320 16.37 24.03 -7.83
N GLY A 321 16.97 23.38 -8.85
CA GLY A 321 18.35 22.95 -8.84
C GLY A 321 18.58 21.54 -8.31
N ILE A 322 17.51 20.75 -8.13
CA ILE A 322 17.61 19.36 -7.73
C ILE A 322 17.56 18.47 -8.97
N THR A 323 18.54 17.60 -9.14
CA THR A 323 18.61 16.67 -10.26
C THR A 323 18.02 15.32 -9.86
N ILE A 324 16.93 14.90 -10.50
CA ILE A 324 16.31 13.59 -10.31
C ILE A 324 16.45 12.77 -11.59
N SER A 325 17.13 11.62 -11.49
CA SER A 325 17.29 10.66 -12.61
C SER A 325 16.22 9.59 -12.52
N LEU A 326 15.25 9.59 -13.45
CA LEU A 326 14.12 8.67 -13.46
C LEU A 326 14.55 7.29 -13.98
N GLN A 327 14.10 6.23 -13.30
CA GLN A 327 14.37 4.83 -13.64
C GLN A 327 13.06 4.03 -13.67
N PRO A 328 12.50 3.74 -14.86
CA PRO A 328 11.28 2.95 -14.96
C PRO A 328 11.51 1.49 -14.56
N SER A 329 10.55 0.90 -13.87
CA SER A 329 10.56 -0.49 -13.45
C SER A 329 9.13 -1.05 -13.39
N ASN A 330 8.96 -2.31 -13.04
CA ASN A 330 7.65 -2.85 -12.73
C ASN A 330 7.45 -2.96 -11.22
N TYR A 331 6.18 -2.91 -10.81
CA TYR A 331 5.77 -2.98 -9.41
C TYR A 331 6.41 -4.13 -8.64
N ASN A 332 6.29 -5.36 -9.17
CA ASN A 332 6.81 -6.56 -8.48
C ASN A 332 8.32 -6.51 -8.28
N PHE A 333 9.05 -5.94 -9.26
CA PHE A 333 10.50 -5.82 -9.13
C PHE A 333 10.88 -4.82 -8.03
N ILE A 334 10.20 -3.68 -7.96
CA ILE A 334 10.43 -2.66 -6.92
C ILE A 334 10.21 -3.28 -5.54
N VAL A 335 9.02 -3.79 -5.26
CA VAL A 335 8.64 -4.34 -3.95
C VAL A 335 9.51 -5.53 -3.55
N THR A 336 10.00 -6.34 -4.52
CA THR A 336 10.84 -7.51 -4.20
C THR A 336 12.31 -7.13 -3.97
N ASN A 337 12.82 -6.08 -4.63
CA ASN A 337 14.26 -5.83 -4.68
C ASN A 337 14.71 -4.56 -3.95
N TYR A 338 13.79 -3.60 -3.73
CA TYR A 338 14.16 -2.30 -3.16
C TYR A 338 13.60 -2.05 -1.76
N ASP A 339 12.78 -2.95 -1.24
CA ASP A 339 12.32 -2.89 0.15
C ASP A 339 13.48 -3.21 1.11
N ASN A 340 13.90 -2.22 1.89
CA ASN A 340 14.95 -2.36 2.90
C ASN A 340 14.57 -3.25 4.09
N GLN A 341 13.29 -3.59 4.24
CA GLN A 341 12.80 -4.43 5.33
C GLN A 341 12.77 -5.92 4.99
N VAL A 342 13.14 -6.31 3.77
CA VAL A 342 13.30 -7.72 3.42
C VAL A 342 14.41 -8.32 4.30
N PRO A 343 14.10 -9.28 5.19
CA PRO A 343 15.06 -9.79 6.16
C PRO A 343 16.32 -10.33 5.51
N GLY A 344 17.46 -9.73 5.82
CA GLY A 344 18.78 -10.18 5.37
C GLY A 344 19.19 -9.77 3.96
N ASP A 345 18.37 -9.07 3.20
CA ASP A 345 18.69 -8.62 1.85
C ASP A 345 18.72 -7.10 1.70
N LEU A 346 19.89 -6.51 1.96
CA LEU A 346 20.19 -5.11 1.65
C LEU A 346 21.11 -4.97 0.42
N ALA A 347 21.13 -5.97 -0.47
CA ALA A 347 22.01 -5.99 -1.63
C ALA A 347 21.77 -4.81 -2.58
N ASN A 348 20.55 -4.30 -2.61
CA ASN A 348 20.14 -3.19 -3.46
C ASN A 348 20.01 -1.85 -2.73
N VAL A 349 20.38 -1.79 -1.44
CA VAL A 349 20.18 -0.59 -0.59
C VAL A 349 20.78 0.70 -1.15
N ASN A 350 21.90 0.62 -1.90
CA ASN A 350 22.53 1.78 -2.52
C ASN A 350 22.21 1.93 -4.02
N LYS A 351 21.12 1.34 -4.50
CA LYS A 351 20.71 1.42 -5.91
C LYS A 351 19.49 2.30 -6.13
N TRP A 352 18.85 2.75 -5.09
CA TRP A 352 17.69 3.61 -5.14
C TRP A 352 17.73 4.65 -4.03
N ALA A 353 17.39 5.87 -4.35
CA ALA A 353 17.27 6.97 -3.41
C ALA A 353 15.79 7.24 -3.08
N ILE A 354 14.96 7.30 -4.12
CA ILE A 354 13.50 7.40 -4.01
C ILE A 354 12.89 6.27 -4.82
N GLU A 355 11.80 5.70 -4.34
CA GLU A 355 10.97 4.76 -5.09
C GLU A 355 9.50 5.15 -5.05
N ASP A 356 8.80 4.96 -6.19
CA ASP A 356 7.38 5.22 -6.33
C ASP A 356 6.69 4.04 -7.01
N PHE A 357 5.86 3.34 -6.26
CA PHE A 357 5.05 2.22 -6.77
C PHE A 357 3.54 2.45 -6.53
N GLY A 358 3.15 3.64 -6.11
CA GLY A 358 1.77 4.06 -5.84
C GLY A 358 1.54 4.35 -4.36
N GLY A 359 1.07 3.39 -3.56
CA GLY A 359 0.68 3.71 -2.20
C GLY A 359 0.43 2.51 -1.32
N PHE A 360 -0.10 2.80 -0.14
CA PHE A 360 -0.44 1.84 0.89
C PHE A 360 -1.93 1.96 1.24
N THR A 361 -2.58 0.81 1.45
CA THR A 361 -3.97 0.76 1.91
C THR A 361 -3.99 0.52 3.41
N ASP A 362 -4.66 1.39 4.13
CA ASP A 362 -4.84 1.25 5.57
C ASP A 362 -5.86 0.16 5.92
N ALA A 363 -5.67 -0.46 7.07
CA ALA A 363 -6.71 -1.21 7.75
C ALA A 363 -7.79 -0.27 8.32
N ALA A 364 -8.87 -0.83 8.85
CA ALA A 364 -9.95 -0.02 9.41
C ALA A 364 -9.52 0.86 10.60
N TYR A 365 -8.46 0.45 11.30
CA TYR A 365 -7.75 1.28 12.27
C TYR A 365 -6.42 1.77 11.66
N PRO A 366 -6.35 3.02 11.14
CA PRO A 366 -5.24 3.47 10.31
C PRO A 366 -4.02 3.93 11.13
N THR A 367 -3.41 2.98 11.84
CA THR A 367 -2.11 3.22 12.49
C THR A 367 -0.97 3.00 11.52
N THR A 368 0.09 3.77 11.63
CA THR A 368 1.29 3.62 10.81
C THR A 368 2.34 2.69 11.43
N LEU A 369 1.92 1.78 12.32
CA LEU A 369 2.82 0.83 12.99
C LEU A 369 3.66 0.02 12.00
N GLY A 370 3.05 -0.45 10.92
CA GLY A 370 3.74 -1.22 9.88
C GLY A 370 4.67 -0.39 9.02
N THR A 371 4.31 0.87 8.72
CA THR A 371 4.94 1.69 7.67
C THR A 371 5.98 2.68 8.18
N PHE A 372 5.77 3.30 9.35
CA PHE A 372 6.68 4.37 9.84
C PHE A 372 7.25 4.14 11.24
N ASN A 373 6.87 3.06 11.93
CA ASN A 373 7.62 2.64 13.11
C ASN A 373 9.00 2.13 12.69
N SER A 374 10.05 2.45 13.44
CA SER A 374 11.43 2.03 13.11
C SER A 374 11.64 0.51 13.02
N THR A 375 10.70 -0.28 13.56
CA THR A 375 10.68 -1.75 13.48
C THR A 375 9.53 -2.28 12.62
N GLY A 376 8.83 -1.41 11.89
CA GLY A 376 7.70 -1.76 11.06
C GLY A 376 8.08 -2.65 9.87
N GLY A 377 7.31 -3.71 9.61
CA GLY A 377 7.61 -4.67 8.54
C GLY A 377 7.38 -4.13 7.12
N ALA A 378 6.69 -3.01 6.97
CA ALA A 378 6.47 -2.30 5.71
C ALA A 378 7.16 -0.91 5.69
N ASN A 379 8.16 -0.70 6.56
CA ASN A 379 8.97 0.52 6.56
C ASN A 379 10.07 0.42 5.50
N MET A 380 9.68 0.48 4.25
CA MET A 380 10.52 0.19 3.07
C MET A 380 11.78 1.05 3.01
N GLY A 381 11.68 2.32 3.35
CA GLY A 381 12.80 3.27 3.34
C GLY A 381 13.67 3.27 4.59
N SER A 382 13.34 2.46 5.59
CA SER A 382 14.04 2.44 6.90
C SER A 382 14.00 3.79 7.63
N TYR A 383 12.85 4.49 7.57
CA TYR A 383 12.64 5.68 8.38
C TYR A 383 12.76 5.35 9.86
N SER A 384 13.45 6.20 10.62
CA SER A 384 13.64 6.01 12.07
C SER A 384 13.57 7.36 12.79
N ASN A 385 12.59 7.49 13.67
CA ASN A 385 12.41 8.69 14.48
C ASN A 385 11.78 8.33 15.84
N PRO A 386 12.47 8.56 16.97
CA PRO A 386 11.98 8.15 18.28
C PRO A 386 10.70 8.87 18.73
N VAL A 387 10.39 10.05 18.19
CA VAL A 387 9.13 10.75 18.47
C VAL A 387 7.99 10.09 17.70
N ALA A 388 8.21 9.73 16.42
CA ALA A 388 7.27 8.95 15.64
C ALA A 388 6.98 7.61 16.33
N ASP A 389 8.01 6.85 16.69
CA ASP A 389 7.86 5.56 17.36
C ASP A 389 7.02 5.66 18.65
N LYS A 390 7.22 6.72 19.42
CA LYS A 390 6.44 6.96 20.64
C LYS A 390 4.97 7.27 20.34
N LEU A 391 4.69 8.10 19.34
CA LEU A 391 3.32 8.45 18.95
C LEU A 391 2.58 7.25 18.35
N ILE A 392 3.25 6.50 17.49
CA ILE A 392 2.74 5.25 16.93
C ILE A 392 2.46 4.22 18.02
N GLY A 393 3.40 4.05 18.98
CA GLY A 393 3.17 3.19 20.14
C GLY A 393 1.98 3.63 20.98
N ALA A 394 1.73 4.94 21.10
CA ALA A 394 0.56 5.46 21.82
C ALA A 394 -0.76 5.18 21.05
N SER A 395 -0.79 5.23 19.73
CA SER A 395 -1.98 4.95 18.94
C SER A 395 -2.45 3.50 19.06
N VAL A 396 -1.51 2.55 19.12
CA VAL A 396 -1.85 1.12 19.29
C VAL A 396 -2.15 0.73 20.74
N ALA A 397 -1.76 1.56 21.70
CA ALA A 397 -2.06 1.34 23.12
C ALA A 397 -3.38 2.00 23.58
N SER A 398 -3.80 3.09 22.93
CA SER A 398 -4.94 3.91 23.31
C SER A 398 -6.15 3.66 22.42
N GLY A 399 -7.35 3.54 23.00
CA GLY A 399 -8.61 3.53 22.24
C GLY A 399 -9.09 4.93 21.81
N ASP A 400 -8.34 5.99 22.12
CA ASP A 400 -8.71 7.36 21.75
C ASP A 400 -8.22 7.69 20.32
N PRO A 401 -9.12 8.02 19.38
CA PRO A 401 -8.74 8.47 18.04
C PRO A 401 -7.77 9.67 18.01
N ALA A 402 -7.71 10.44 19.09
CA ALA A 402 -6.76 11.55 19.20
C ALA A 402 -5.29 11.08 19.13
N ALA A 403 -5.00 9.85 19.57
CA ALA A 403 -3.65 9.29 19.47
C ALA A 403 -3.23 9.06 18.00
N VAL A 404 -4.13 8.53 17.16
CA VAL A 404 -3.89 8.38 15.72
C VAL A 404 -3.76 9.76 15.05
N ARG A 405 -4.61 10.72 15.41
CA ARG A 405 -4.48 12.09 14.87
C ARG A 405 -3.15 12.75 15.21
N ALA A 406 -2.64 12.55 16.45
CA ALA A 406 -1.36 13.10 16.86
C ALA A 406 -0.18 12.47 16.09
N GLU A 407 -0.21 11.16 15.88
CA GLU A 407 0.73 10.44 15.03
C GLU A 407 0.68 10.98 13.60
N ALA A 408 -0.51 11.04 12.98
CA ALA A 408 -0.70 11.51 11.63
C ALA A 408 -0.21 12.97 11.45
N SER A 409 -0.57 13.89 12.33
CA SER A 409 -0.12 15.29 12.28
C SER A 409 1.42 15.40 12.39
N PHE A 410 2.03 14.59 13.25
CA PHE A 410 3.49 14.58 13.36
C PHE A 410 4.14 14.09 12.07
N LEU A 411 3.67 13.00 11.48
CA LEU A 411 4.22 12.42 10.26
C LEU A 411 3.99 13.35 9.05
N THR A 412 2.81 13.98 8.97
CA THR A 412 2.54 15.03 7.97
C THR A 412 3.57 16.17 8.03
N ALA A 413 3.89 16.65 9.22
CA ALA A 413 4.89 17.71 9.39
C ALA A 413 6.33 17.24 9.10
N ASN A 414 6.64 15.97 9.35
CA ASN A 414 7.99 15.41 9.23
C ASN A 414 8.30 14.77 7.87
N GLN A 415 7.27 14.55 7.01
CA GLN A 415 7.44 14.04 5.65
C GLN A 415 8.38 12.82 5.59
N PRO A 416 8.07 11.67 6.24
CA PRO A 416 8.91 10.48 6.18
C PRO A 416 8.99 9.88 4.77
N VAL A 417 8.04 10.22 3.95
CA VAL A 417 7.90 9.95 2.52
C VAL A 417 7.43 11.23 1.82
N LEU A 418 7.48 11.29 0.52
CA LEU A 418 6.79 12.31 -0.26
C LEU A 418 5.34 11.85 -0.45
N PHE A 419 4.41 12.46 0.29
CA PHE A 419 2.99 12.15 0.14
C PHE A 419 2.47 12.68 -1.20
N GLN A 420 1.66 11.86 -1.88
CA GLN A 420 1.13 12.12 -3.21
C GLN A 420 -0.39 12.07 -3.20
N PRO A 421 -1.08 12.68 -4.19
CA PRO A 421 -2.53 12.63 -4.23
C PRO A 421 -3.03 11.21 -4.45
N ASP A 422 -4.17 10.89 -3.83
CA ASP A 422 -4.83 9.60 -3.98
C ASP A 422 -5.80 9.61 -5.16
N ALA A 423 -5.61 8.64 -6.04
CA ALA A 423 -6.49 8.41 -7.17
C ALA A 423 -7.77 7.66 -6.75
N ASP A 424 -8.92 8.05 -7.28
CA ASP A 424 -10.14 7.26 -7.14
C ASP A 424 -10.08 6.00 -8.02
N TRP A 425 -10.66 4.92 -7.55
CA TRP A 425 -10.97 3.77 -8.38
C TRP A 425 -12.37 3.94 -8.97
N ILE A 426 -12.53 3.68 -10.27
CA ILE A 426 -13.81 3.82 -10.96
C ILE A 426 -14.25 2.44 -11.45
N ALA A 427 -15.05 1.77 -10.65
CA ALA A 427 -15.63 0.48 -11.00
C ALA A 427 -16.77 0.65 -12.01
N VAL A 428 -16.82 -0.25 -12.99
CA VAL A 428 -17.85 -0.32 -14.03
C VAL A 428 -18.38 -1.74 -14.11
N TRP A 429 -19.71 -1.90 -14.13
CA TRP A 429 -20.33 -3.22 -14.29
C TRP A 429 -21.66 -3.16 -15.01
N LYS A 430 -22.07 -4.28 -15.56
CA LYS A 430 -23.34 -4.42 -16.30
C LYS A 430 -24.53 -3.95 -15.48
N LYS A 431 -25.49 -3.27 -16.14
CA LYS A 431 -26.69 -2.69 -15.50
C LYS A 431 -27.59 -3.69 -14.79
N ASP A 432 -27.63 -4.91 -15.30
CA ASP A 432 -28.47 -6.00 -14.75
C ASP A 432 -27.76 -6.80 -13.64
N LEU A 433 -26.52 -6.47 -13.30
CA LEU A 433 -25.79 -7.03 -12.17
C LEU A 433 -25.99 -6.15 -10.94
N SER A 434 -26.60 -6.68 -9.90
CA SER A 434 -26.77 -6.05 -8.59
C SER A 434 -25.75 -6.57 -7.59
N GLY A 435 -25.37 -5.73 -6.62
CA GLY A 435 -24.47 -6.08 -5.51
C GLY A 435 -23.07 -5.50 -5.56
N PRO A 436 -22.43 -5.27 -6.74
CA PRO A 436 -21.05 -4.77 -6.77
C PRO A 436 -20.83 -3.47 -5.99
N SER A 437 -21.77 -2.52 -6.01
CA SER A 437 -21.64 -1.25 -5.28
C SER A 437 -21.40 -1.43 -3.78
N ALA A 438 -22.01 -2.43 -3.15
CA ALA A 438 -21.81 -2.72 -1.73
C ALA A 438 -20.39 -3.29 -1.46
N SER A 439 -19.85 -4.07 -2.40
CA SER A 439 -18.46 -4.55 -2.33
C SER A 439 -17.46 -3.41 -2.42
N PHE A 440 -17.63 -2.52 -3.40
CA PHE A 440 -16.73 -1.38 -3.61
C PHE A 440 -16.86 -0.29 -2.55
N ALA A 441 -18.00 -0.21 -1.84
CA ALA A 441 -18.16 0.70 -0.71
C ALA A 441 -17.35 0.27 0.53
N ASN A 442 -16.84 -0.96 0.58
CA ASN A 442 -15.95 -1.41 1.66
C ASN A 442 -14.50 -1.04 1.35
N LEU A 443 -14.14 0.17 1.73
CA LEU A 443 -12.88 0.82 1.36
C LEU A 443 -11.61 0.21 1.96
N THR A 444 -11.75 -0.63 3.00
CA THR A 444 -10.60 -1.14 3.75
C THR A 444 -10.17 -2.56 3.35
N GLN A 445 -10.93 -3.25 2.51
CA GLN A 445 -10.66 -4.67 2.25
C GLN A 445 -10.29 -5.03 0.82
N PHE A 446 -10.51 -4.20 -0.17
CA PHE A 446 -10.35 -4.54 -1.60
C PHE A 446 -10.93 -5.91 -2.00
N SER A 447 -11.76 -6.50 -1.15
CA SER A 447 -12.30 -7.81 -1.40
C SER A 447 -13.68 -7.68 -2.00
N LEU A 448 -13.77 -8.16 -3.23
CA LEU A 448 -15.06 -8.37 -3.85
C LEU A 448 -15.84 -9.40 -3.01
N THR A 449 -17.13 -9.14 -2.80
CA THR A 449 -18.05 -9.99 -2.06
C THR A 449 -19.11 -10.56 -3.01
N PRO A 450 -18.70 -11.43 -3.96
CA PRO A 450 -19.58 -11.90 -5.03
C PRO A 450 -20.71 -12.80 -4.52
N GLU A 451 -20.69 -13.25 -3.29
CA GLU A 451 -21.79 -13.93 -2.63
C GLU A 451 -23.06 -13.08 -2.47
N TYR A 452 -22.91 -11.74 -2.59
CA TYR A 452 -24.02 -10.78 -2.58
C TYR A 452 -24.46 -10.37 -4.00
N TRP A 453 -23.75 -10.81 -5.03
CA TRP A 453 -24.05 -10.39 -6.39
C TRP A 453 -25.12 -11.27 -7.04
N TYR A 454 -25.98 -10.69 -7.85
CA TYR A 454 -26.98 -11.41 -8.61
C TYR A 454 -27.42 -10.62 -9.86
N PHE A 455 -27.79 -11.35 -10.90
CA PHE A 455 -28.42 -10.75 -12.06
C PHE A 455 -29.91 -10.55 -11.79
N THR A 456 -30.42 -9.37 -12.19
CA THR A 456 -31.82 -8.99 -11.96
C THR A 456 -32.79 -9.48 -13.07
N GLY A 457 -32.28 -10.09 -14.14
CA GLY A 457 -33.07 -10.67 -15.23
C GLY A 457 -33.28 -9.73 -16.39
#